data_4084795673ff1bea38aab2d2be2aacec
#
_entry.id   4084795673ff1bea38aab2d2be2aacec
#
_cell.length_a   1.000
_cell.length_b   1.000
_cell.length_c   1.000
_cell.angle_alpha   90.00
_cell.angle_beta   90.00
_cell.angle_gamma   90.00
#
_symmetry.space_group_name_H-M   'P 1'
#
loop_
_entity.id
_entity.type
_entity.pdbx_description
1 polymer ?
#
loop_
_entity_poly.entity_id
_entity_poly.type
_entity_poly.pdbx_seq_one_letter_code
_entity_poly.pdbx_strand_id
1 'polypeptide(L)'
;LASSELEHVVRCLLSRFEVYGVVLFGSRARGDHKPWSDYDVLIVGPFEKPYLERLGDVLEALSCTHLPVEPHPYTLEEALEMLSRGNPTIVDALSEGVVLYKTEKFEVLERAYRELVRRGLRRSNVTIVLPDEGALHSR
;
A
#
# COMPACT_ATOMS: atom_id res chain seq x y z
N LEU A 1 -6.83 6.27 -15.97
CA LEU A 1 -7.05 5.09 -15.15
C LEU A 1 -8.46 4.58 -15.36
N ALA A 2 -8.63 3.27 -15.40
CA ALA A 2 -9.94 2.63 -15.52
C ALA A 2 -10.62 2.68 -14.16
N SER A 3 -11.09 3.86 -13.78
CA SER A 3 -11.57 4.10 -12.43
C SER A 3 -12.75 3.22 -12.02
N SER A 4 -13.65 2.87 -12.96
CA SER A 4 -14.78 2.02 -12.63
C SER A 4 -14.36 0.59 -12.27
N GLU A 5 -13.33 0.07 -12.93
CA GLU A 5 -12.79 -1.26 -12.62
C GLU A 5 -12.04 -1.24 -11.29
N LEU A 6 -11.30 -0.18 -11.02
CA LEU A 6 -10.59 -0.04 -9.74
C LEU A 6 -11.55 0.19 -8.59
N GLU A 7 -12.63 0.93 -8.81
CA GLU A 7 -13.69 1.06 -7.82
C GLU A 7 -14.33 -0.30 -7.51
N HIS A 8 -14.47 -1.14 -8.54
CA HIS A 8 -15.00 -2.49 -8.33
C HIS A 8 -14.05 -3.35 -7.48
N VAL A 9 -12.74 -3.21 -7.70
CA VAL A 9 -11.73 -3.86 -6.85
C VAL A 9 -11.95 -3.50 -5.39
N VAL A 10 -12.14 -2.20 -5.10
CA VAL A 10 -12.39 -1.74 -3.74
C VAL A 10 -13.67 -2.38 -3.19
N ARG A 11 -14.74 -2.41 -3.98
CA ARG A 11 -16.00 -3.02 -3.53
C ARG A 11 -15.83 -4.51 -3.22
N CYS A 12 -15.05 -5.23 -4.03
CA CYS A 12 -14.75 -6.64 -3.75
C CYS A 12 -14.10 -6.82 -2.39
N LEU A 13 -13.14 -5.94 -2.07
CA LEU A 13 -12.45 -6.01 -0.79
C LEU A 13 -13.36 -5.65 0.37
N LEU A 14 -14.12 -4.56 0.23
CA LEU A 14 -15.00 -4.09 1.30
C LEU A 14 -16.16 -5.04 1.57
N SER A 15 -16.50 -5.89 0.61
CA SER A 15 -17.56 -6.89 0.81
C SER A 15 -17.15 -8.01 1.78
N ARG A 16 -15.84 -8.19 2.00
CA ARG A 16 -15.31 -9.28 2.81
C ARG A 16 -14.51 -8.82 4.01
N PHE A 17 -13.97 -7.61 3.99
CA PHE A 17 -13.02 -7.15 5.00
C PHE A 17 -13.37 -5.75 5.47
N GLU A 18 -13.04 -5.49 6.74
CA GLU A 18 -12.85 -4.12 7.19
C GLU A 18 -11.48 -3.68 6.65
N VAL A 19 -11.41 -2.54 5.99
CA VAL A 19 -10.19 -2.05 5.36
C VAL A 19 -9.97 -0.61 5.76
N TYR A 20 -8.73 -0.26 6.10
CA TYR A 20 -8.37 1.11 6.46
C TYR A 20 -7.97 1.94 5.25
N GLY A 21 -7.35 1.31 4.27
CA GLY A 21 -6.93 2.00 3.06
C GLY A 21 -6.56 1.04 1.95
N VAL A 22 -6.75 1.50 0.71
CA VAL A 22 -6.41 0.76 -0.51
C VAL A 22 -5.69 1.71 -1.44
N VAL A 23 -4.49 1.35 -1.89
CA VAL A 23 -3.65 2.21 -2.72
C VAL A 23 -3.10 1.43 -3.90
N LEU A 24 -3.35 1.95 -5.10
CA LEU A 24 -2.72 1.43 -6.32
C LEU A 24 -1.30 2.00 -6.39
N PHE A 25 -0.31 1.15 -6.62
CA PHE A 25 1.06 1.61 -6.76
C PHE A 25 1.76 0.82 -7.86
N GLY A 26 3.07 1.05 -8.03
CA GLY A 26 3.83 0.36 -9.05
C GLY A 26 3.59 0.92 -10.44
N SER A 27 3.89 0.13 -11.47
CA SER A 27 3.89 0.61 -12.85
C SER A 27 2.52 1.11 -13.32
N ARG A 28 1.44 0.51 -12.83
CA ARG A 28 0.08 0.96 -13.22
C ARG A 28 -0.26 2.33 -12.64
N ALA A 29 0.30 2.66 -11.48
CA ALA A 29 0.12 3.98 -10.89
C ALA A 29 1.00 5.03 -11.59
N ARG A 30 2.23 4.65 -11.95
CA ARG A 30 3.17 5.55 -12.63
C ARG A 30 2.84 5.77 -14.11
N GLY A 31 2.13 4.82 -14.74
CA GLY A 31 1.80 4.90 -16.15
C GLY A 31 2.86 4.27 -17.07
N ASP A 32 3.91 3.65 -16.51
CA ASP A 32 4.95 3.00 -17.32
C ASP A 32 4.75 1.48 -17.43
N HIS A 33 3.52 1.04 -17.27
CA HIS A 33 3.17 -0.37 -17.31
C HIS A 33 3.15 -0.93 -18.73
N LYS A 34 3.28 -2.26 -18.82
CA LYS A 34 3.06 -3.04 -20.03
C LYS A 34 1.61 -3.53 -20.03
N PRO A 35 1.09 -3.97 -21.20
CA PRO A 35 -0.28 -4.51 -21.24
C PRO A 35 -0.52 -5.69 -20.29
N TRP A 36 0.54 -6.43 -19.96
CA TRP A 36 0.44 -7.61 -19.09
C TRP A 36 0.83 -7.33 -17.64
N SER A 37 1.12 -6.08 -17.29
CA SER A 37 1.51 -5.74 -15.92
C SER A 37 0.35 -5.92 -14.94
N ASP A 38 0.65 -6.47 -13.78
CA ASP A 38 -0.33 -6.59 -12.70
C ASP A 38 -0.63 -5.22 -12.09
N TYR A 39 -1.76 -5.14 -11.42
CA TYR A 39 -2.13 -3.96 -10.64
C TYR A 39 -1.70 -4.20 -9.20
N ASP A 40 -0.60 -3.57 -8.79
CA ASP A 40 -0.11 -3.68 -7.41
C ASP A 40 -1.00 -2.84 -6.50
N VAL A 41 -1.61 -3.49 -5.52
CA VAL A 41 -2.55 -2.83 -4.62
C VAL A 41 -2.17 -3.10 -3.17
N LEU A 42 -1.85 -2.03 -2.46
CA LEU A 42 -1.61 -2.09 -1.02
C LEU A 42 -2.96 -2.06 -0.32
N ILE A 43 -3.16 -2.99 0.62
CA ILE A 43 -4.39 -3.08 1.38
C ILE A 43 -4.00 -3.07 2.87
N VAL A 44 -4.40 -2.02 3.58
CA VAL A 44 -4.12 -1.91 5.00
C VAL A 44 -5.42 -2.11 5.77
N GLY A 45 -5.42 -3.04 6.71
CA GLY A 45 -6.62 -3.35 7.47
C GLY A 45 -6.32 -4.15 8.72
N PRO A 46 -7.34 -4.42 9.55
CA PRO A 46 -7.15 -5.13 10.82
C PRO A 46 -7.15 -6.65 10.61
N PHE A 47 -6.21 -7.13 9.81
CA PHE A 47 -6.08 -8.56 9.55
C PHE A 47 -5.63 -9.29 10.80
N GLU A 48 -6.26 -10.44 11.09
CA GLU A 48 -5.91 -11.23 12.27
C GLU A 48 -5.13 -12.49 11.92
N LYS A 49 -5.23 -12.94 10.67
CA LYS A 49 -4.55 -14.16 10.22
C LYS A 49 -3.11 -13.89 9.84
N PRO A 50 -2.23 -14.89 9.89
CA PRO A 50 -0.88 -14.77 9.34
C PRO A 50 -0.90 -14.41 7.87
N TYR A 51 0.20 -13.86 7.38
CA TYR A 51 0.25 -13.24 6.06
C TYR A 51 -0.23 -14.16 4.93
N LEU A 52 0.26 -15.39 4.87
CA LEU A 52 -0.11 -16.28 3.75
C LEU A 52 -1.58 -16.65 3.78
N GLU A 53 -2.15 -16.83 4.96
CA GLU A 53 -3.59 -17.13 5.07
C GLU A 53 -4.43 -15.92 4.66
N ARG A 54 -4.04 -14.72 5.11
CA ARG A 54 -4.78 -13.51 4.73
C ARG A 54 -4.67 -13.25 3.23
N LEU A 55 -3.51 -13.53 2.65
CA LEU A 55 -3.31 -13.37 1.22
C LEU A 55 -4.29 -14.27 0.44
N GLY A 56 -4.43 -15.51 0.87
CA GLY A 56 -5.39 -16.43 0.25
C GLY A 56 -6.82 -15.90 0.33
N ASP A 57 -7.22 -15.39 1.49
CA ASP A 57 -8.56 -14.81 1.67
C ASP A 57 -8.77 -13.58 0.78
N VAL A 58 -7.76 -12.74 0.66
CA VAL A 58 -7.82 -11.53 -0.18
C VAL A 58 -7.91 -11.93 -1.66
N LEU A 59 -7.11 -12.90 -2.10
CA LEU A 59 -7.20 -13.38 -3.47
C LEU A 59 -8.58 -13.94 -3.79
N GLU A 60 -9.18 -14.65 -2.82
CA GLU A 60 -10.54 -15.15 -3.01
C GLU A 60 -11.54 -14.01 -3.14
N ALA A 61 -11.42 -12.98 -2.32
CA ALA A 61 -12.29 -11.81 -2.42
C ALA A 61 -12.14 -11.12 -3.78
N LEU A 62 -10.91 -11.07 -4.31
CA LEU A 62 -10.62 -10.42 -5.58
C LEU A 62 -11.04 -11.23 -6.79
N SER A 63 -11.50 -12.47 -6.60
CA SER A 63 -12.01 -13.28 -7.70
C SER A 63 -13.26 -12.68 -8.35
N CYS A 64 -13.86 -11.67 -7.72
CA CYS A 64 -15.02 -10.98 -8.29
C CYS A 64 -14.66 -9.97 -9.37
N THR A 65 -13.38 -9.74 -9.62
CA THR A 65 -12.91 -8.85 -10.68
C THR A 65 -12.07 -9.62 -11.71
N HIS A 66 -12.02 -9.10 -12.94
CA HIS A 66 -11.16 -9.65 -13.98
C HIS A 66 -9.80 -8.98 -14.05
N LEU A 67 -9.58 -7.89 -13.29
CA LEU A 67 -8.29 -7.24 -13.27
C LEU A 67 -7.24 -8.15 -12.62
N PRO A 68 -6.03 -8.22 -13.20
CA PRO A 68 -4.95 -8.98 -12.59
C PRO A 68 -4.34 -8.18 -11.44
N VAL A 69 -4.95 -8.29 -10.27
CA VAL A 69 -4.51 -7.57 -9.08
C VAL A 69 -3.48 -8.41 -8.33
N GLU A 70 -2.35 -7.78 -7.98
CA GLU A 70 -1.39 -8.36 -7.05
C GLU A 70 -1.58 -7.66 -5.70
N PRO A 71 -2.24 -8.30 -4.74
CA PRO A 71 -2.52 -7.67 -3.46
C PRO A 71 -1.35 -7.75 -2.49
N HIS A 72 -1.20 -6.69 -1.69
CA HIS A 72 -0.18 -6.58 -0.65
C HIS A 72 -0.90 -6.23 0.66
N PRO A 73 -1.46 -7.23 1.37
CA PRO A 73 -2.30 -6.98 2.55
C PRO A 73 -1.47 -6.95 3.83
N TYR A 74 -1.47 -5.81 4.50
CA TYR A 74 -0.73 -5.62 5.75
C TYR A 74 -1.62 -4.99 6.81
N THR A 75 -1.30 -5.27 8.09
CA THR A 75 -1.92 -4.52 9.17
C THR A 75 -1.29 -3.14 9.23
N LEU A 76 -1.94 -2.22 9.94
CA LEU A 76 -1.38 -0.88 10.12
C LEU A 76 -0.03 -0.96 10.84
N GLU A 77 0.07 -1.81 11.86
CA GLU A 77 1.31 -1.99 12.62
C GLU A 77 2.44 -2.52 11.73
N GLU A 78 2.12 -3.51 10.89
CA GLU A 78 3.11 -4.03 9.94
C GLU A 78 3.55 -2.95 8.95
N ALA A 79 2.60 -2.20 8.42
CA ALA A 79 2.90 -1.15 7.46
C ALA A 79 3.78 -0.05 8.07
N LEU A 80 3.50 0.33 9.31
CA LEU A 80 4.32 1.32 10.03
C LEU A 80 5.74 0.79 10.25
N GLU A 81 5.88 -0.47 10.64
CA GLU A 81 7.18 -1.10 10.82
C GLU A 81 7.95 -1.16 9.49
N MET A 82 7.28 -1.58 8.42
CA MET A 82 7.88 -1.63 7.10
C MET A 82 8.33 -0.25 6.63
N LEU A 83 7.50 0.76 6.88
CA LEU A 83 7.84 2.14 6.54
C LEU A 83 9.11 2.58 7.29
N SER A 84 9.19 2.28 8.58
CA SER A 84 10.33 2.67 9.40
C SER A 84 11.65 2.05 8.91
N ARG A 85 11.55 0.93 8.21
CA ARG A 85 12.72 0.25 7.63
C ARG A 85 12.98 0.64 6.18
N GLY A 86 12.18 1.54 5.61
CA GLY A 86 12.31 1.96 4.23
C GLY A 86 11.90 0.89 3.23
N ASN A 87 10.96 0.03 3.60
CA ASN A 87 10.50 -1.04 2.71
C ASN A 87 9.96 -0.45 1.40
N PRO A 88 10.46 -0.89 0.24
CA PRO A 88 10.07 -0.29 -1.05
C PRO A 88 8.57 -0.37 -1.34
N THR A 89 7.91 -1.45 -0.97
CA THR A 89 6.47 -1.59 -1.21
C THR A 89 5.70 -0.45 -0.55
N ILE A 90 5.97 -0.20 0.73
CA ILE A 90 5.25 0.82 1.48
C ILE A 90 5.67 2.22 1.01
N VAL A 91 6.97 2.44 0.81
CA VAL A 91 7.45 3.75 0.37
C VAL A 91 6.91 4.09 -1.02
N ASP A 92 6.92 3.12 -1.95
CA ASP A 92 6.37 3.35 -3.29
C ASP A 92 4.87 3.68 -3.22
N ALA A 93 4.12 2.93 -2.44
CA ALA A 93 2.68 3.16 -2.32
C ALA A 93 2.39 4.56 -1.76
N LEU A 94 3.16 5.01 -0.78
CA LEU A 94 2.91 6.30 -0.14
C LEU A 94 3.48 7.48 -0.93
N SER A 95 4.54 7.27 -1.73
CA SER A 95 5.17 8.35 -2.48
C SER A 95 4.54 8.58 -3.85
N GLU A 96 4.18 7.51 -4.55
CA GLU A 96 3.67 7.63 -5.93
C GLU A 96 2.37 6.88 -6.17
N GLY A 97 1.76 6.35 -5.11
CA GLY A 97 0.52 5.61 -5.25
C GLY A 97 -0.70 6.49 -5.46
N VAL A 98 -1.75 5.87 -5.95
CA VAL A 98 -3.06 6.49 -6.11
C VAL A 98 -3.98 5.88 -5.06
N VAL A 99 -4.46 6.72 -4.14
CA VAL A 99 -5.35 6.27 -3.08
C VAL A 99 -6.72 5.97 -3.67
N LEU A 100 -7.15 4.72 -3.58
CA LEU A 100 -8.46 4.30 -4.09
C LEU A 100 -9.54 4.38 -3.01
N TYR A 101 -9.13 4.23 -1.75
CA TYR A 101 -10.05 4.25 -0.62
C TYR A 101 -9.23 4.51 0.64
N LYS A 102 -9.74 5.33 1.56
CA LYS A 102 -9.06 5.50 2.84
C LYS A 102 -10.01 5.92 3.94
N THR A 103 -9.58 5.65 5.17
CA THR A 103 -10.26 6.03 6.40
C THR A 103 -9.28 6.81 7.27
N GLU A 104 -9.76 7.32 8.40
CA GLU A 104 -8.89 8.03 9.36
C GLU A 104 -7.72 7.18 9.83
N LYS A 105 -7.92 5.87 9.97
CA LYS A 105 -6.85 4.98 10.41
C LYS A 105 -5.71 4.91 9.41
N PHE A 106 -6.02 4.97 8.12
CA PHE A 106 -4.98 5.00 7.11
C PHE A 106 -4.17 6.29 7.16
N GLU A 107 -4.78 7.39 7.60
CA GLU A 107 -4.07 8.67 7.71
C GLU A 107 -2.94 8.63 8.72
N VAL A 108 -2.99 7.71 9.69
CA VAL A 108 -1.86 7.49 10.60
C VAL A 108 -0.60 7.12 9.82
N LEU A 109 -0.75 6.23 8.84
CA LEU A 109 0.37 5.81 8.00
C LEU A 109 0.86 6.95 7.11
N GLU A 110 -0.08 7.71 6.54
CA GLU A 110 0.28 8.85 5.69
C GLU A 110 1.04 9.91 6.47
N ARG A 111 0.63 10.19 7.70
CA ARG A 111 1.33 11.17 8.55
C ARG A 111 2.72 10.69 8.92
N ALA A 112 2.86 9.40 9.23
CA ALA A 112 4.17 8.83 9.54
C ALA A 112 5.12 8.96 8.34
N TYR A 113 4.62 8.73 7.14
CA TYR A 113 5.40 8.87 5.92
C TYR A 113 5.84 10.33 5.73
N ARG A 114 4.92 11.29 5.87
CA ARG A 114 5.26 12.71 5.71
C ARG A 114 6.31 13.15 6.73
N GLU A 115 6.24 12.63 7.95
CA GLU A 115 7.23 12.95 8.96
C GLU A 115 8.62 12.43 8.58
N LEU A 116 8.70 11.21 8.04
CA LEU A 116 9.98 10.67 7.58
C LEU A 116 10.54 11.46 6.41
N VAL A 117 9.69 11.89 5.47
CA VAL A 117 10.12 12.72 4.34
C VAL A 117 10.67 14.04 4.88
N ARG A 118 10.00 14.65 5.83
CA ARG A 118 10.46 15.90 6.46
C ARG A 118 11.83 15.72 7.12
N ARG A 119 12.12 14.52 7.61
CA ARG A 119 13.39 14.20 8.29
C ARG A 119 14.47 13.69 7.35
N GLY A 120 14.18 13.54 6.05
CA GLY A 120 15.18 13.21 5.07
C GLY A 120 14.98 11.92 4.30
N LEU A 121 13.86 11.21 4.48
CA LEU A 121 13.55 10.04 3.66
C LEU A 121 13.54 10.47 2.20
N ARG A 122 14.29 9.77 1.36
CA ARG A 122 14.35 10.04 -0.08
C ARG A 122 14.30 8.74 -0.84
N ARG A 123 13.78 8.83 -2.06
CA ARG A 123 13.72 7.71 -2.98
C ARG A 123 14.38 8.11 -4.29
N SER A 124 15.27 7.24 -4.79
CA SER A 124 15.82 7.37 -6.12
C SER A 124 15.28 6.22 -6.98
N ASN A 125 15.72 6.15 -8.24
CA ASN A 125 15.29 5.08 -9.14
C ASN A 125 15.73 3.69 -8.66
N VAL A 126 16.75 3.61 -7.81
CA VAL A 126 17.35 2.32 -7.41
C VAL A 126 17.42 2.13 -5.90
N THR A 127 17.30 3.19 -5.10
CA THR A 127 17.44 3.06 -3.64
C THR A 127 16.44 3.94 -2.90
N ILE A 128 16.22 3.59 -1.65
CA ILE A 128 15.49 4.40 -0.69
C ILE A 128 16.48 4.76 0.40
N VAL A 129 16.61 6.06 0.68
CA VAL A 129 17.52 6.56 1.71
C VAL A 129 16.70 6.94 2.94
N LEU A 130 16.96 6.25 4.05
CA LEU A 130 16.31 6.55 5.31
C LEU A 130 16.95 7.75 5.98
N PRO A 131 16.20 8.46 6.86
CA PRO A 131 16.81 9.46 7.72
C PRO A 131 17.87 8.82 8.61
N ASP A 132 18.80 9.64 9.12
CA ASP A 132 19.76 9.17 10.12
C ASP A 132 19.02 8.63 11.34
N GLU A 133 19.61 7.58 11.98
CA GLU A 133 19.03 7.01 13.18
C GLU A 133 18.78 8.07 14.25
N GLY A 134 19.73 9.00 14.42
CA GLY A 134 19.58 10.09 15.37
C GLY A 134 18.35 10.95 15.08
N ALA A 135 18.00 11.14 13.80
CA ALA A 135 16.82 11.92 13.43
C ALA A 135 15.53 11.21 13.84
N LEU A 136 15.51 9.87 13.79
CA LEU A 136 14.34 9.10 14.20
C LEU A 136 14.19 9.00 15.71
N HIS A 137 15.30 9.06 16.46
CA HIS A 137 15.31 8.89 17.91
C HIS A 137 15.39 10.20 18.69
N SER A 138 15.46 11.31 18.02
CA SER A 138 15.68 12.62 18.64
C SER A 138 14.39 13.35 18.98
N ARG A 139 13.42 12.65 19.47
CA ARG A 139 12.14 13.26 19.83
C ARG A 139 12.00 13.49 21.28
#